data_b8f33a814f2114514217faefe2aa10c3
#
_entry.id   b8f33a814f2114514217faefe2aa10c3
#
_cell.length_a   1.000
_cell.length_b   1.000
_cell.length_c   1.000
_cell.angle_alpha   90.00
_cell.angle_beta   90.00
_cell.angle_gamma   90.00
#
_symmetry.space_group_name_H-M   'P 1'
#
loop_
_entity.id
_entity.type
_entity.pdbx_description
1 polymer ?
#
loop_
_entity_poly.entity_id
_entity_poly.type
_entity_poly.pdbx_seq_one_letter_code
_entity_poly.pdbx_strand_id
1 'polypeptide(L)'
;MIVFISGSSKLKKLNEDMKKCLDDYMSKNASFIVGDCYGADELAQKYLKSKGYEDVTVYCSTEKPREKRCSYDKFVSLWKESQSKQGEDFYQVKDAAMCKACDEAVAFWNGNSYGVRCNLIRCLDMDKLCSVFIDEVKDNNTDMLTEVIAHAQAKEDLKYLTVDYNMPYDIITGAPHKFIK
;
A
#
# COMPACT_ATOMS: atom_id res chain seq x y z
N MET A 1 3.47 9.94 13.37
CA MET A 1 2.51 9.45 12.34
C MET A 1 3.07 8.18 11.73
N ILE A 2 2.27 7.13 11.70
CA ILE A 2 2.66 5.82 11.15
C ILE A 2 2.00 5.65 9.78
N VAL A 3 2.80 5.40 8.75
CA VAL A 3 2.34 5.21 7.37
C VAL A 3 2.51 3.75 6.96
N PHE A 4 1.42 3.10 6.57
CA PHE A 4 1.45 1.76 6.02
C PHE A 4 1.67 1.80 4.51
N ILE A 5 2.76 1.21 4.05
CA ILE A 5 3.03 1.02 2.63
C ILE A 5 2.49 -0.35 2.21
N SER A 6 1.44 -0.34 1.40
CA SER A 6 0.87 -1.52 0.75
C SER A 6 1.16 -1.48 -0.75
N GLY A 7 1.20 -2.62 -1.42
CA GLY A 7 1.32 -2.55 -2.88
C GLY A 7 1.40 -3.91 -3.56
N SER A 8 1.41 -3.82 -4.89
CA SER A 8 1.41 -5.00 -5.75
C SER A 8 2.74 -5.73 -5.72
N SER A 9 2.70 -7.04 -5.51
CA SER A 9 3.89 -7.91 -5.59
C SER A 9 4.49 -7.99 -7.00
N LYS A 10 3.76 -7.56 -8.02
CA LYS A 10 4.19 -7.55 -9.42
C LYS A 10 4.76 -6.19 -9.86
N LEU A 11 4.77 -5.17 -8.99
CA LEU A 11 5.35 -3.87 -9.30
C LEU A 11 6.84 -4.04 -9.61
N LYS A 12 7.33 -3.40 -10.68
CA LYS A 12 8.71 -3.55 -11.15
C LYS A 12 9.60 -2.37 -10.77
N LYS A 13 9.01 -1.20 -10.56
CA LYS A 13 9.69 0.04 -10.18
C LYS A 13 8.73 0.95 -9.45
N LEU A 14 9.25 1.86 -8.63
CA LEU A 14 8.51 3.02 -8.17
C LEU A 14 8.61 4.11 -9.24
N ASN A 15 7.48 4.68 -9.66
CA ASN A 15 7.45 5.87 -10.50
C ASN A 15 7.79 7.13 -9.66
N GLU A 16 7.88 8.29 -10.31
CA GLU A 16 8.30 9.52 -9.62
C GLU A 16 7.27 10.01 -8.60
N ASP A 17 5.97 9.80 -8.85
CA ASP A 17 4.90 10.21 -7.91
C ASP A 17 4.92 9.35 -6.64
N MET A 18 5.15 8.03 -6.78
CA MET A 18 5.35 7.11 -5.65
C MET A 18 6.57 7.50 -4.81
N LYS A 19 7.69 7.85 -5.46
CA LYS A 19 8.91 8.31 -4.77
C LYS A 19 8.69 9.64 -4.06
N LYS A 20 8.04 10.60 -4.75
CA LYS A 20 7.69 11.89 -4.17
C LYS A 20 6.78 11.73 -2.95
N CYS A 21 5.80 10.85 -3.01
CA CYS A 21 4.95 10.53 -1.87
C CYS A 21 5.78 10.06 -0.66
N LEU A 22 6.74 9.14 -0.87
CA LEU A 22 7.64 8.70 0.20
C LEU A 22 8.54 9.83 0.71
N ASP A 23 9.08 10.68 -0.18
CA ASP A 23 9.90 11.84 0.18
C ASP A 23 9.08 12.83 1.03
N ASP A 24 7.81 13.08 0.68
CA ASP A 24 6.92 13.98 1.43
C ASP A 24 6.65 13.44 2.86
N TYR A 25 6.44 12.13 3.02
CA TYR A 25 6.29 11.53 4.35
C TYR A 25 7.60 11.52 5.14
N MET A 26 8.74 11.26 4.51
CA MET A 26 10.06 11.37 5.16
C MET A 26 10.30 12.79 5.68
N SER A 27 9.93 13.82 4.91
CA SER A 27 10.08 15.22 5.32
C SER A 27 9.25 15.57 6.58
N LYS A 28 8.17 14.83 6.81
CA LYS A 28 7.29 14.94 7.99
C LYS A 28 7.74 14.02 9.15
N ASN A 29 8.88 13.35 9.03
CA ASN A 29 9.39 12.37 10.01
C ASN A 29 8.37 11.26 10.32
N ALA A 30 7.70 10.73 9.29
CA ALA A 30 6.75 9.64 9.45
C ALA A 30 7.45 8.31 9.69
N SER A 31 6.97 7.50 10.61
CA SER A 31 7.39 6.10 10.77
C SER A 31 6.72 5.25 9.70
N PHE A 32 7.47 4.43 8.97
CA PHE A 32 6.90 3.53 7.97
C PHE A 32 6.74 2.11 8.51
N ILE A 33 5.62 1.48 8.17
CA ILE A 33 5.42 0.06 8.31
C ILE A 33 5.16 -0.55 6.93
N VAL A 34 5.82 -1.67 6.62
CA VAL A 34 5.80 -2.29 5.30
C VAL A 34 5.93 -3.79 5.42
N GLY A 35 5.39 -4.53 4.46
CA GLY A 35 5.54 -5.98 4.41
C GLY A 35 6.92 -6.43 3.90
N ASP A 36 7.08 -7.75 3.79
CA ASP A 36 8.28 -8.41 3.29
C ASP A 36 8.05 -9.14 1.95
N CYS A 37 7.10 -8.66 1.14
CA CYS A 37 6.80 -9.23 -0.17
C CYS A 37 7.71 -8.69 -1.28
N TYR A 38 7.65 -9.32 -2.44
CA TYR A 38 8.20 -8.77 -3.69
C TYR A 38 7.45 -7.51 -4.11
N GLY A 39 8.01 -6.83 -5.10
CA GLY A 39 7.36 -5.69 -5.73
C GLY A 39 7.36 -4.46 -4.83
N ALA A 40 6.19 -3.92 -4.53
CA ALA A 40 6.07 -2.65 -3.83
C ALA A 40 6.77 -2.63 -2.47
N ASP A 41 6.63 -3.69 -1.65
CA ASP A 41 7.25 -3.75 -0.33
C ASP A 41 8.79 -3.67 -0.42
N GLU A 42 9.38 -4.51 -1.28
CA GLU A 42 10.84 -4.54 -1.49
C GLU A 42 11.35 -3.24 -2.10
N LEU A 43 10.63 -2.69 -3.09
CA LEU A 43 11.02 -1.45 -3.77
C LEU A 43 10.97 -0.24 -2.83
N ALA A 44 9.92 -0.15 -2.02
CA ALA A 44 9.78 0.92 -1.03
C ALA A 44 10.89 0.84 0.03
N GLN A 45 11.16 -0.35 0.58
CA GLN A 45 12.25 -0.54 1.53
C GLN A 45 13.61 -0.12 0.95
N LYS A 46 13.92 -0.57 -0.28
CA LYS A 46 15.17 -0.18 -0.96
C LYS A 46 15.27 1.33 -1.19
N TYR A 47 14.16 1.96 -1.58
CA TYR A 47 14.12 3.40 -1.79
C TYR A 47 14.38 4.16 -0.49
N LEU A 48 13.63 3.86 0.58
CA LEU A 48 13.80 4.49 1.89
C LEU A 48 15.24 4.30 2.41
N LYS A 49 15.80 3.09 2.29
CA LYS A 49 17.18 2.80 2.70
C LYS A 49 18.20 3.57 1.88
N SER A 50 17.98 3.75 0.57
CA SER A 50 18.85 4.55 -0.29
C SER A 50 18.89 6.04 0.10
N LYS A 51 17.84 6.52 0.77
CA LYS A 51 17.75 7.88 1.32
C LYS A 51 18.30 7.98 2.76
N GLY A 52 18.81 6.89 3.31
CA GLY A 52 19.29 6.85 4.69
C GLY A 52 18.17 6.94 5.75
N TYR A 53 16.93 6.62 5.36
CA TYR A 53 15.79 6.68 6.27
C TYR A 53 15.71 5.41 7.11
N GLU A 54 15.75 5.54 8.44
CA GLU A 54 15.88 4.39 9.35
C GLU A 54 14.58 4.06 10.12
N ASP A 55 13.59 4.97 10.16
CA ASP A 55 12.35 4.70 10.89
C ASP A 55 11.35 3.88 10.06
N VAL A 56 11.75 2.64 9.80
CA VAL A 56 11.00 1.65 9.04
C VAL A 56 10.90 0.35 9.82
N THR A 57 9.70 -0.21 9.95
CA THR A 57 9.46 -1.50 10.58
C THR A 57 8.86 -2.48 9.57
N VAL A 58 9.50 -3.63 9.41
CA VAL A 58 9.04 -4.67 8.48
C VAL A 58 8.11 -5.65 9.18
N TYR A 59 6.95 -5.91 8.62
CA TYR A 59 6.00 -6.90 9.13
C TYR A 59 6.08 -8.20 8.32
N CYS A 60 6.09 -9.33 8.99
CA CYS A 60 6.09 -10.64 8.36
C CYS A 60 5.13 -11.62 9.04
N SER A 61 4.62 -12.58 8.26
CA SER A 61 3.79 -13.68 8.76
C SER A 61 4.62 -14.92 9.18
N THR A 62 5.92 -14.86 8.98
CA THR A 62 6.91 -15.89 9.33
C THR A 62 7.67 -15.49 10.60
N GLU A 63 8.46 -16.41 11.19
CA GLU A 63 9.27 -16.10 12.37
C GLU A 63 10.25 -14.95 12.15
N LYS A 64 10.78 -14.84 10.93
CA LYS A 64 11.65 -13.74 10.50
C LYS A 64 11.25 -13.29 9.10
N PRO A 65 11.51 -12.02 8.75
CA PRO A 65 11.30 -11.53 7.40
C PRO A 65 12.12 -12.33 6.38
N ARG A 66 11.66 -12.36 5.15
CA ARG A 66 12.36 -12.98 4.03
C ARG A 66 13.62 -12.18 3.70
N GLU A 67 14.80 -12.68 4.08
CA GLU A 67 16.11 -11.99 4.03
C GLU A 67 16.39 -11.29 2.69
N LYS A 68 16.10 -11.96 1.57
CA LYS A 68 16.33 -11.40 0.23
C LYS A 68 15.48 -10.17 -0.11
N ARG A 69 14.50 -9.82 0.72
CA ARG A 69 13.48 -8.78 0.47
C ARG A 69 13.41 -7.77 1.60
N CYS A 70 14.20 -7.95 2.62
CA CYS A 70 14.22 -7.10 3.79
C CYS A 70 15.48 -6.24 3.79
N SER A 71 15.29 -4.92 3.85
CA SER A 71 16.40 -3.95 3.92
C SER A 71 16.63 -3.41 5.33
N TYR A 72 15.81 -3.84 6.31
CA TYR A 72 15.81 -3.35 7.68
C TYR A 72 15.80 -4.50 8.69
N ASP A 73 16.49 -4.29 9.81
CA ASP A 73 16.59 -5.26 10.91
C ASP A 73 15.43 -5.14 11.90
N LYS A 74 14.77 -3.97 11.96
CA LYS A 74 13.59 -3.74 12.81
C LYS A 74 12.36 -4.39 12.20
N PHE A 75 11.81 -5.43 12.86
CA PHE A 75 10.64 -6.12 12.34
C PHE A 75 9.65 -6.56 13.42
N VAL A 76 8.43 -6.84 12.98
CA VAL A 76 7.35 -7.45 13.75
C VAL A 76 6.96 -8.76 13.08
N SER A 77 7.06 -9.86 13.82
CA SER A 77 6.65 -11.19 13.38
C SER A 77 5.25 -11.52 13.89
N LEU A 78 4.36 -11.88 12.98
CA LEU A 78 3.01 -12.37 13.26
C LEU A 78 2.93 -13.90 13.13
N TRP A 79 4.05 -14.60 13.31
CA TRP A 79 4.12 -16.05 13.15
C TRP A 79 3.14 -16.79 14.05
N LYS A 80 3.02 -16.41 15.32
CA LYS A 80 2.12 -17.06 16.27
C LYS A 80 0.66 -17.02 15.83
N GLU A 81 0.24 -15.91 15.26
CA GLU A 81 -1.12 -15.66 14.79
C GLU A 81 -1.36 -16.27 13.40
N SER A 82 -0.30 -16.40 12.60
CA SER A 82 -0.36 -16.86 11.20
C SER A 82 -0.25 -18.37 11.05
N GLN A 83 0.49 -19.06 11.94
CA GLN A 83 0.88 -20.47 11.76
C GLN A 83 -0.30 -21.44 11.60
N SER A 84 -1.49 -21.10 12.11
CA SER A 84 -2.71 -21.90 11.95
C SER A 84 -3.48 -21.60 10.67
N LYS A 85 -3.04 -20.62 9.87
CA LYS A 85 -3.69 -20.18 8.64
C LYS A 85 -3.00 -20.76 7.41
N GLN A 86 -3.68 -20.79 6.29
CA GLN A 86 -3.16 -21.29 5.01
C GLN A 86 -3.45 -20.31 3.87
N GLY A 87 -2.68 -20.42 2.79
CA GLY A 87 -2.89 -19.65 1.59
C GLY A 87 -2.83 -18.13 1.82
N GLU A 88 -3.78 -17.41 1.28
CA GLU A 88 -3.87 -15.95 1.41
C GLU A 88 -4.11 -15.51 2.84
N ASP A 89 -4.90 -16.26 3.62
CA ASP A 89 -5.20 -15.93 5.02
C ASP A 89 -3.94 -15.85 5.87
N PHE A 90 -2.93 -16.67 5.57
CA PHE A 90 -1.64 -16.64 6.24
C PHE A 90 -0.95 -15.27 6.10
N TYR A 91 -0.97 -14.69 4.91
CA TYR A 91 -0.36 -13.38 4.66
C TYR A 91 -1.25 -12.22 5.13
N GLN A 92 -2.55 -12.40 5.11
CA GLN A 92 -3.49 -11.36 5.52
C GLN A 92 -3.44 -11.04 7.02
N VAL A 93 -2.90 -11.94 7.88
CA VAL A 93 -2.71 -11.67 9.31
C VAL A 93 -1.80 -10.44 9.51
N LYS A 94 -0.63 -10.41 8.85
CA LYS A 94 0.28 -9.26 8.95
C LYS A 94 -0.32 -7.99 8.34
N ASP A 95 -1.04 -8.14 7.23
CA ASP A 95 -1.66 -7.03 6.53
C ASP A 95 -2.74 -6.37 7.41
N ALA A 96 -3.59 -7.17 8.06
CA ALA A 96 -4.58 -6.67 9.01
C ALA A 96 -3.93 -5.97 10.23
N ALA A 97 -2.81 -6.49 10.72
CA ALA A 97 -2.05 -5.88 11.81
C ALA A 97 -1.49 -4.51 11.39
N MET A 98 -0.94 -4.39 10.17
CA MET A 98 -0.45 -3.11 9.63
C MET A 98 -1.60 -2.11 9.41
N CYS A 99 -2.74 -2.53 8.85
CA CYS A 99 -3.93 -1.68 8.72
C CYS A 99 -4.38 -1.13 10.07
N LYS A 100 -4.32 -1.95 11.13
CA LYS A 100 -4.70 -1.52 12.49
C LYS A 100 -3.69 -0.54 13.09
N ALA A 101 -2.39 -0.77 12.84
CA ALA A 101 -1.31 0.00 13.48
C ALA A 101 -1.04 1.35 12.82
N CYS A 102 -1.37 1.55 11.54
CA CYS A 102 -1.09 2.80 10.84
C CYS A 102 -2.07 3.92 11.20
N ASP A 103 -1.65 5.16 10.93
CA ASP A 103 -2.51 6.35 10.91
C ASP A 103 -3.04 6.59 9.49
N GLU A 104 -2.17 6.39 8.48
CA GLU A 104 -2.47 6.56 7.06
C GLU A 104 -1.92 5.37 6.25
N ALA A 105 -2.53 5.08 5.11
CA ALA A 105 -2.08 4.05 4.19
C ALA A 105 -1.73 4.62 2.81
N VAL A 106 -0.64 4.12 2.25
CA VAL A 106 -0.22 4.41 0.87
C VAL A 106 -0.19 3.11 0.08
N ALA A 107 -0.87 3.06 -1.04
CA ALA A 107 -0.91 1.90 -1.91
C ALA A 107 -0.21 2.17 -3.24
N PHE A 108 0.85 1.42 -3.53
CA PHE A 108 1.51 1.38 -4.84
C PHE A 108 0.96 0.19 -5.63
N TRP A 109 0.00 0.47 -6.50
CA TRP A 109 -0.87 -0.55 -7.07
C TRP A 109 -0.80 -0.63 -8.59
N ASN A 110 -1.03 -1.81 -9.13
CA ASN A 110 -1.21 -2.04 -10.57
C ASN A 110 -2.69 -2.21 -10.95
N GLY A 111 -3.61 -1.83 -10.06
CA GLY A 111 -5.06 -1.95 -10.26
C GLY A 111 -5.63 -3.37 -10.07
N ASN A 112 -4.79 -4.40 -10.00
CA ASN A 112 -5.21 -5.81 -9.98
C ASN A 112 -4.40 -6.60 -8.93
N SER A 113 -4.58 -6.29 -7.65
CA SER A 113 -4.01 -7.02 -6.52
C SER A 113 -5.04 -7.15 -5.42
N TYR A 114 -5.49 -8.37 -5.18
CA TYR A 114 -6.48 -8.68 -4.14
C TYR A 114 -6.03 -8.23 -2.74
N GLY A 115 -4.76 -8.47 -2.39
CA GLY A 115 -4.22 -8.04 -1.09
C GLY A 115 -4.29 -6.52 -0.90
N VAL A 116 -3.95 -5.74 -1.94
CA VAL A 116 -4.04 -4.26 -1.89
C VAL A 116 -5.49 -3.80 -1.72
N ARG A 117 -6.42 -4.38 -2.50
CA ARG A 117 -7.86 -4.12 -2.35
C ARG A 117 -8.33 -4.36 -0.92
N CYS A 118 -8.00 -5.52 -0.34
CA CYS A 118 -8.38 -5.85 1.04
C CYS A 118 -7.79 -4.86 2.05
N ASN A 119 -6.54 -4.43 1.87
CA ASN A 119 -5.89 -3.49 2.77
C ASN A 119 -6.53 -2.11 2.70
N LEU A 120 -6.85 -1.62 1.50
CA LEU A 120 -7.53 -0.34 1.32
C LEU A 120 -8.92 -0.35 1.97
N ILE A 121 -9.72 -1.40 1.73
CA ILE A 121 -11.05 -1.53 2.34
C ILE A 121 -10.94 -1.57 3.87
N ARG A 122 -9.98 -2.33 4.44
CA ARG A 122 -9.77 -2.37 5.90
C ARG A 122 -9.39 -1.00 6.47
N CYS A 123 -8.52 -0.26 5.79
CA CYS A 123 -8.11 1.07 6.23
C CYS A 123 -9.28 2.06 6.15
N LEU A 124 -10.06 2.04 5.07
CA LEU A 124 -11.27 2.85 4.93
C LEU A 124 -12.31 2.51 5.99
N ASP A 125 -12.48 1.22 6.33
CA ASP A 125 -13.38 0.78 7.41
C ASP A 125 -12.97 1.30 8.79
N MET A 126 -11.71 1.69 8.95
CA MET A 126 -11.14 2.28 10.18
C MET A 126 -10.99 3.80 10.06
N ASP A 127 -11.64 4.46 9.11
CA ASP A 127 -11.61 5.91 8.84
C ASP A 127 -10.19 6.47 8.61
N LYS A 128 -9.30 5.67 7.99
CA LYS A 128 -7.92 6.07 7.73
C LYS A 128 -7.77 6.66 6.34
N LEU A 129 -6.93 7.69 6.24
CA LEU A 129 -6.55 8.27 4.95
C LEU A 129 -5.81 7.23 4.09
N CYS A 130 -6.26 7.06 2.85
CA CYS A 130 -5.67 6.15 1.88
C CYS A 130 -5.27 6.92 0.62
N SER A 131 -3.98 6.91 0.30
CA SER A 131 -3.45 7.44 -0.95
C SER A 131 -3.08 6.30 -1.89
N VAL A 132 -3.65 6.27 -3.07
CA VAL A 132 -3.46 5.20 -4.05
C VAL A 132 -2.74 5.74 -5.26
N PHE A 133 -1.60 5.15 -5.60
CA PHE A 133 -0.81 5.45 -6.79
C PHE A 133 -0.85 4.25 -7.72
N ILE A 134 -1.38 4.45 -8.92
CA ILE A 134 -1.53 3.38 -9.89
C ILE A 134 -0.43 3.50 -10.94
N ASP A 135 0.39 2.45 -11.05
CA ASP A 135 1.29 2.26 -12.19
C ASP A 135 0.45 1.81 -13.42
N GLU A 136 1.00 1.90 -14.61
CA GLU A 136 0.29 1.57 -15.87
C GLU A 136 -0.69 0.42 -15.71
N VAL A 137 -1.98 0.69 -15.84
CA VAL A 137 -3.02 -0.35 -15.92
C VAL A 137 -2.84 -1.06 -17.25
N LYS A 138 -2.18 -2.20 -17.22
CA LYS A 138 -2.19 -3.14 -18.34
C LYS A 138 -3.52 -3.90 -18.27
N ASP A 139 -4.24 -3.90 -19.38
CA ASP A 139 -5.46 -4.71 -19.55
C ASP A 139 -6.75 -4.18 -18.89
N ASN A 140 -7.19 -2.97 -19.08
CA ASN A 140 -8.54 -2.46 -18.75
C ASN A 140 -9.24 -3.08 -17.51
N ASN A 141 -8.50 -3.77 -16.64
CA ASN A 141 -9.02 -4.44 -15.46
C ASN A 141 -8.93 -3.50 -14.25
N THR A 142 -9.92 -2.63 -14.14
CA THR A 142 -10.09 -1.69 -13.03
C THR A 142 -11.11 -2.18 -12.00
N ASP A 143 -11.60 -3.41 -12.12
CA ASP A 143 -12.69 -3.94 -11.30
C ASP A 143 -12.41 -3.80 -9.79
N MET A 144 -11.21 -4.19 -9.36
CA MET A 144 -10.84 -4.09 -7.94
C MET A 144 -10.71 -2.64 -7.45
N LEU A 145 -10.24 -1.72 -8.30
CA LEU A 145 -10.20 -0.30 -7.95
C LEU A 145 -11.61 0.27 -7.89
N THR A 146 -12.47 -0.08 -8.85
CA THR A 146 -13.88 0.31 -8.86
C THR A 146 -14.59 -0.16 -7.59
N GLU A 147 -14.30 -1.39 -7.12
CA GLU A 147 -14.85 -1.89 -5.86
C GLU A 147 -14.39 -1.06 -4.65
N VAL A 148 -13.11 -0.66 -4.58
CA VAL A 148 -12.60 0.20 -3.50
C VAL A 148 -13.28 1.56 -3.52
N ILE A 149 -13.43 2.16 -4.70
CA ILE A 149 -14.09 3.45 -4.87
C ILE A 149 -15.57 3.34 -4.47
N ALA A 150 -16.27 2.31 -4.96
CA ALA A 150 -17.68 2.07 -4.61
C ALA A 150 -17.88 1.86 -3.10
N HIS A 151 -16.93 1.15 -2.45
CA HIS A 151 -16.94 0.97 -1.00
C HIS A 151 -16.82 2.31 -0.26
N ALA A 152 -15.87 3.16 -0.66
CA ALA A 152 -15.69 4.48 -0.07
C ALA A 152 -16.92 5.39 -0.32
N GLN A 153 -17.54 5.33 -1.51
CA GLN A 153 -18.76 6.06 -1.82
C GLN A 153 -19.95 5.63 -0.94
N ALA A 154 -20.13 4.32 -0.77
CA ALA A 154 -21.23 3.78 0.03
C ALA A 154 -21.17 4.17 1.52
N LYS A 155 -19.95 4.44 2.02
CA LYS A 155 -19.72 4.90 3.39
C LYS A 155 -19.67 6.43 3.54
N GLU A 156 -19.86 7.17 2.46
CA GLU A 156 -19.62 8.63 2.39
C GLU A 156 -18.18 9.03 2.77
N ASP A 157 -17.22 8.10 2.62
CA ASP A 157 -15.83 8.21 3.05
C ASP A 157 -14.86 8.59 1.93
N LEU A 158 -15.34 9.16 0.82
CA LEU A 158 -14.48 9.61 -0.29
C LEU A 158 -13.42 10.62 0.17
N LYS A 159 -13.67 11.36 1.24
CA LYS A 159 -12.68 12.26 1.85
C LYS A 159 -11.42 11.53 2.37
N TYR A 160 -11.50 10.22 2.61
CA TYR A 160 -10.38 9.39 3.06
C TYR A 160 -9.64 8.68 1.93
N LEU A 161 -10.11 8.80 0.68
CA LEU A 161 -9.51 8.13 -0.46
C LEU A 161 -9.03 9.14 -1.50
N THR A 162 -7.71 9.19 -1.70
CA THR A 162 -7.09 9.90 -2.82
C THR A 162 -6.54 8.88 -3.79
N VAL A 163 -6.89 8.99 -5.07
CA VAL A 163 -6.38 8.12 -6.13
C VAL A 163 -5.61 8.97 -7.12
N ASP A 164 -4.30 8.71 -7.22
CA ASP A 164 -3.44 9.30 -8.22
C ASP A 164 -3.12 8.23 -9.28
N TYR A 165 -3.58 8.48 -10.49
CA TYR A 165 -3.34 7.57 -11.61
C TYR A 165 -2.98 8.36 -12.86
N ASN A 166 -1.94 7.89 -13.50
CA ASN A 166 -1.46 8.46 -14.75
C ASN A 166 -2.33 8.01 -15.95
N MET A 167 -3.64 8.20 -15.82
CA MET A 167 -4.62 7.79 -16.82
C MET A 167 -5.28 9.01 -17.44
N PRO A 168 -5.56 9.03 -18.76
CA PRO A 168 -6.17 10.16 -19.44
C PRO A 168 -7.66 10.38 -19.07
N TYR A 169 -8.26 9.50 -18.28
CA TYR A 169 -9.69 9.53 -17.94
C TYR A 169 -9.91 9.37 -16.44
N ASP A 170 -10.88 10.09 -15.92
CA ASP A 170 -11.43 9.85 -14.59
C ASP A 170 -12.23 8.53 -14.61
N ILE A 171 -11.79 7.55 -13.82
CA ILE A 171 -12.42 6.22 -13.76
C ILE A 171 -13.85 6.30 -13.19
N ILE A 172 -14.13 7.30 -12.36
CA ILE A 172 -15.44 7.46 -11.72
C ILE A 172 -16.45 8.10 -12.69
N THR A 173 -16.02 9.08 -13.45
CA THR A 173 -16.89 9.89 -14.30
C THR A 173 -16.76 9.59 -15.80
N GLY A 174 -15.71 8.87 -16.21
CA GLY A 174 -15.37 8.67 -17.62
C GLY A 174 -14.93 9.97 -18.36
N ALA A 175 -14.81 11.08 -17.62
CA ALA A 175 -14.41 12.35 -18.18
C ALA A 175 -12.87 12.45 -18.34
N PRO A 176 -12.35 13.18 -19.35
CA PRO A 176 -10.93 13.43 -19.47
C PRO A 176 -10.41 14.16 -18.23
N HIS A 177 -9.29 13.70 -17.66
CA HIS A 177 -8.66 14.39 -16.55
C HIS A 177 -8.31 15.83 -16.95
N LYS A 178 -8.96 16.80 -16.32
CA LYS A 178 -8.43 18.15 -16.28
C LYS A 178 -7.35 18.13 -15.21
N PHE A 179 -6.09 18.15 -15.64
CA PHE A 179 -4.97 18.35 -14.74
C PHE A 179 -5.22 19.60 -13.90
N ILE A 180 -5.59 19.41 -12.65
CA ILE A 180 -5.56 20.49 -11.66
C ILE A 180 -4.07 20.58 -11.26
N LYS A 181 -3.44 21.65 -11.75
CA LYS A 181 -2.08 22.01 -11.35
C LYS A 181 -2.07 22.50 -9.92
#